data_e255af472ed4c2bba7b90e586b41fc41
#
_entry.id   e255af472ed4c2bba7b90e586b41fc41
#
_cell.length_a   1.000
_cell.length_b   1.000
_cell.length_c   1.000
_cell.angle_alpha   90.00
_cell.angle_beta   90.00
_cell.angle_gamma   90.00
#
_symmetry.space_group_name_H-M   'P 1'
#
loop_
_entity.id
_entity.type
_entity.pdbx_description
1 polymer ?
#
loop_
_entity_poly.entity_id
_entity_poly.type
_entity_poly.pdbx_seq_one_letter_code
_entity_poly.pdbx_strand_id
1 'polypeptide(L)'
;GLDYARLYRLGGYGYAGIPDKGHLDPYPSDSGITVMDMRTKEIRTLVSVKQVAEFGVSNISSAAHHYLTHLSLNPASSRIAFLHRYFMPDGGLMTRLMTIGTDGSELRCLAQGFLSHYDWQDDSHIYIYGRSGSTVDAMRNNPIMSNPIIKCSLRLAKKVIKSVIGKQRGIVGGMSFLMVEDSMRANISAFAKELIPSDGHPMTHPNMRDWCVCDNYPDLEGCRDLFLFNLIQLKRIDIGRYRRLFETPDMSLKEIYFDGVDKKILASISEEQLAFTRSGLHCDLHPRWSANGKWAVFDSIHEGTRQIYKVDVSDIL
;
A
#
# COMPACT_ATOMS: atom_id res chain seq x y z
N GLY A 1 -11.03 4.77 12.00
CA GLY A 1 -11.31 5.14 10.61
C GLY A 1 -10.31 6.15 10.07
N LEU A 2 -10.35 6.33 8.79
CA LEU A 2 -9.54 7.29 8.03
C LEU A 2 -10.44 8.17 7.17
N ASP A 3 -9.96 9.38 6.84
CA ASP A 3 -10.59 10.22 5.84
C ASP A 3 -10.19 9.77 4.42
N TYR A 4 -11.07 9.03 3.77
CA TYR A 4 -10.84 8.50 2.43
C TYR A 4 -10.85 9.55 1.32
N ALA A 5 -11.53 10.68 1.51
CA ALA A 5 -11.53 11.77 0.52
C ALA A 5 -10.11 12.30 0.31
N ARG A 6 -9.28 12.30 1.36
CA ARG A 6 -7.89 12.74 1.29
C ARG A 6 -6.98 11.74 0.58
N LEU A 7 -7.28 10.45 0.61
CA LEU A 7 -6.52 9.41 -0.07
C LEU A 7 -6.59 9.55 -1.59
N TYR A 8 -7.73 9.97 -2.10
CA TYR A 8 -8.05 9.93 -3.53
C TYR A 8 -8.31 11.31 -4.10
N ARG A 9 -7.25 12.13 -4.17
CA ARG A 9 -7.30 13.44 -4.84
C ARG A 9 -7.84 13.39 -6.28
N LEU A 10 -7.80 12.22 -6.89
CA LEU A 10 -8.06 12.04 -8.31
C LEU A 10 -9.33 11.24 -8.60
N GLY A 11 -10.19 11.05 -7.60
CA GLY A 11 -11.42 10.29 -7.77
C GLY A 11 -11.18 8.88 -8.32
N GLY A 12 -11.42 7.90 -7.55
CA GLY A 12 -11.30 6.51 -7.93
C GLY A 12 -11.93 5.64 -6.85
N TYR A 13 -12.26 4.41 -7.14
CA TYR A 13 -12.73 3.44 -6.15
C TYR A 13 -14.05 3.82 -5.43
N GLY A 14 -15.01 4.40 -6.11
CA GLY A 14 -16.34 4.66 -5.52
C GLY A 14 -16.40 5.83 -4.53
N TYR A 15 -15.29 6.52 -4.30
CA TYR A 15 -15.24 7.77 -3.52
C TYR A 15 -15.18 9.01 -4.41
N ALA A 16 -15.28 8.81 -5.71
CA ALA A 16 -15.48 9.89 -6.69
C ALA A 16 -16.71 10.72 -6.27
N GLY A 17 -16.53 11.99 -6.07
CA GLY A 17 -17.61 12.88 -5.62
C GLY A 17 -17.62 13.18 -4.12
N ILE A 18 -16.77 12.54 -3.31
CA ILE A 18 -16.52 12.98 -1.93
C ILE A 18 -15.37 14.01 -1.98
N PRO A 19 -15.63 15.30 -1.77
CA PRO A 19 -14.59 16.31 -1.83
C PRO A 19 -13.65 16.18 -0.60
N ASP A 20 -12.35 16.25 -0.82
CA ASP A 20 -11.39 16.51 0.24
C ASP A 20 -11.52 17.97 0.67
N LYS A 21 -12.22 18.25 1.75
CA LYS A 21 -12.42 19.59 2.29
C LYS A 21 -11.10 20.26 2.68
N GLY A 22 -10.09 19.46 3.04
CA GLY A 22 -8.76 19.91 3.41
C GLY A 22 -7.74 19.87 2.28
N HIS A 23 -8.15 19.82 1.00
CA HIS A 23 -7.23 19.62 -0.14
C HIS A 23 -6.15 20.71 -0.29
N LEU A 24 -6.39 21.90 0.22
CA LEU A 24 -5.41 23.00 0.24
C LEU A 24 -4.44 22.92 1.42
N ASP A 25 -4.80 22.19 2.47
CA ASP A 25 -3.90 21.97 3.61
C ASP A 25 -3.04 20.72 3.36
N PRO A 26 -1.72 20.87 3.26
CA PRO A 26 -0.83 19.74 3.01
C PRO A 26 -0.84 18.69 4.14
N TYR A 27 -1.09 19.08 5.38
CA TYR A 27 -1.13 18.19 6.55
C TYR A 27 -2.12 18.68 7.62
N PRO A 28 -3.44 18.41 7.44
CA PRO A 28 -4.48 18.93 8.30
C PRO A 28 -4.39 18.43 9.75
N SER A 29 -4.81 19.29 10.67
CA SER A 29 -4.89 18.97 12.10
C SER A 29 -6.22 18.33 12.51
N ASP A 30 -7.24 18.47 11.68
CA ASP A 30 -8.62 17.99 11.89
C ASP A 30 -8.94 16.67 11.18
N SER A 31 -8.01 16.14 10.40
CA SER A 31 -8.09 14.84 9.73
C SER A 31 -7.00 13.91 10.26
N GLY A 32 -7.29 12.60 10.34
CA GLY A 32 -6.34 11.61 10.86
C GLY A 32 -6.97 10.26 11.15
N ILE A 33 -6.40 9.53 12.10
CA ILE A 33 -6.97 8.27 12.59
C ILE A 33 -8.03 8.59 13.65
N THR A 34 -9.27 8.18 13.41
CA THR A 34 -10.37 8.36 14.33
C THR A 34 -10.79 7.04 14.96
N VAL A 35 -11.22 7.10 16.20
CA VAL A 35 -11.78 5.97 16.97
C VAL A 35 -13.21 6.32 17.37
N MET A 36 -14.11 5.37 17.25
CA MET A 36 -15.48 5.48 17.73
C MET A 36 -15.75 4.43 18.81
N ASP A 37 -16.22 4.85 19.95
CA ASP A 37 -16.79 3.94 20.94
C ASP A 37 -18.13 3.41 20.43
N MET A 38 -18.24 2.11 20.24
CA MET A 38 -19.43 1.48 19.66
C MET A 38 -20.65 1.55 20.59
N ARG A 39 -20.46 1.72 21.88
CA ARG A 39 -21.51 1.82 22.88
C ARG A 39 -22.06 3.24 22.99
N THR A 40 -21.16 4.22 23.14
CA THR A 40 -21.53 5.63 23.31
C THR A 40 -21.72 6.37 22.00
N LYS A 41 -21.17 5.83 20.90
CA LYS A 41 -21.06 6.48 19.57
C LYS A 41 -20.17 7.72 19.57
N GLU A 42 -19.43 7.94 20.62
CA GLU A 42 -18.49 9.05 20.72
C GLU A 42 -17.31 8.82 19.79
N ILE A 43 -16.96 9.85 19.01
CA ILE A 43 -15.85 9.80 18.05
C ILE A 43 -14.77 10.75 18.54
N ARG A 44 -13.52 10.28 18.56
CA ARG A 44 -12.35 11.11 18.85
C ARG A 44 -11.24 10.87 17.84
N THR A 45 -10.45 11.89 17.57
CA THR A 45 -9.21 11.76 16.81
C THR A 45 -8.14 11.16 17.71
N LEU A 46 -7.56 10.03 17.29
CA LEU A 46 -6.45 9.36 17.97
C LEU A 46 -5.13 10.09 17.70
N VAL A 47 -4.88 10.37 16.42
CA VAL A 47 -3.73 11.12 15.94
C VAL A 47 -4.09 11.83 14.63
N SER A 48 -3.68 13.09 14.49
CA SER A 48 -3.91 13.86 13.26
C SER A 48 -2.83 13.62 12.21
N VAL A 49 -3.14 13.91 10.94
CA VAL A 49 -2.15 13.91 9.86
C VAL A 49 -0.98 14.84 10.18
N LYS A 50 -1.28 16.01 10.76
CA LYS A 50 -0.26 16.96 11.20
C LYS A 50 0.70 16.38 12.23
N GLN A 51 0.18 15.77 13.30
CA GLN A 51 1.01 15.15 14.33
C GLN A 51 1.91 14.05 13.76
N VAL A 52 1.37 13.22 12.84
CA VAL A 52 2.16 12.18 12.18
C VAL A 52 3.21 12.80 11.24
N ALA A 53 2.87 13.84 10.47
CA ALA A 53 3.80 14.50 9.58
C ALA A 53 4.99 15.12 10.33
N GLU A 54 4.74 15.74 11.46
CA GLU A 54 5.75 16.40 12.30
C GLU A 54 6.57 15.43 13.15
N PHE A 55 6.12 14.18 13.32
CA PHE A 55 6.77 13.20 14.18
C PHE A 55 8.13 12.76 13.64
N GLY A 56 9.20 13.00 14.42
CA GLY A 56 10.56 12.48 14.18
C GLY A 56 11.25 13.00 12.92
N VAL A 57 10.81 14.13 12.35
CA VAL A 57 11.38 14.66 11.10
C VAL A 57 11.63 16.15 11.19
N SER A 58 12.89 16.54 10.97
CA SER A 58 13.30 17.95 10.94
C SER A 58 13.03 18.67 9.61
N ASN A 59 12.75 17.96 8.51
CA ASN A 59 12.64 18.52 7.17
C ASN A 59 11.62 17.81 6.27
N ILE A 60 10.38 17.61 6.75
CA ILE A 60 9.30 17.25 5.81
C ILE A 60 8.95 18.50 5.02
N SER A 61 8.93 18.39 3.69
CA SER A 61 8.47 19.48 2.83
C SER A 61 7.06 19.91 3.24
N SER A 62 6.95 21.12 3.81
CA SER A 62 5.68 21.72 4.21
C SER A 62 4.68 21.91 3.06
N ALA A 63 5.13 21.73 1.81
CA ALA A 63 4.30 21.78 0.61
C ALA A 63 3.81 20.40 0.15
N ALA A 64 4.25 19.31 0.79
CA ALA A 64 3.85 17.97 0.41
C ALA A 64 2.44 17.64 0.90
N HIS A 65 1.67 16.94 0.07
CA HIS A 65 0.39 16.37 0.50
C HIS A 65 0.62 15.10 1.31
N HIS A 66 0.25 15.13 2.59
CA HIS A 66 0.37 14.03 3.52
C HIS A 66 -0.97 13.32 3.70
N TYR A 67 -0.95 12.00 3.78
CA TYR A 67 -2.13 11.19 4.06
C TYR A 67 -1.77 9.88 4.77
N LEU A 68 -2.75 9.29 5.45
CA LEU A 68 -2.63 8.02 6.17
C LEU A 68 -3.46 6.95 5.46
N THR A 69 -2.98 5.71 5.49
CA THR A 69 -3.63 4.59 4.81
C THR A 69 -3.28 3.24 5.46
N HIS A 70 -4.01 2.18 5.12
CA HIS A 70 -3.72 0.80 5.53
C HIS A 70 -3.71 0.61 7.06
N LEU A 71 -4.81 0.90 7.76
CA LEU A 71 -4.92 0.59 9.19
C LEU A 71 -4.99 -0.91 9.43
N SER A 72 -4.14 -1.42 10.33
CA SER A 72 -4.18 -2.80 10.81
C SER A 72 -3.90 -2.86 12.30
N LEU A 73 -4.72 -3.61 13.03
CA LEU A 73 -4.50 -3.90 14.45
C LEU A 73 -3.55 -5.09 14.60
N ASN A 74 -2.69 -5.06 15.63
CA ASN A 74 -1.97 -6.25 16.05
C ASN A 74 -2.95 -7.29 16.66
N PRO A 75 -2.57 -8.57 16.79
CA PRO A 75 -3.45 -9.61 17.33
C PRO A 75 -4.04 -9.28 18.70
N ALA A 76 -3.28 -8.69 19.60
CA ALA A 76 -3.75 -8.26 20.92
C ALA A 76 -4.66 -7.02 20.88
N SER A 77 -4.87 -6.39 19.72
CA SER A 77 -5.64 -5.17 19.54
C SER A 77 -5.17 -3.99 20.41
N SER A 78 -3.91 -3.99 20.78
CA SER A 78 -3.27 -2.94 21.59
C SER A 78 -2.53 -1.89 20.78
N ARG A 79 -2.16 -2.22 19.54
CA ARG A 79 -1.40 -1.36 18.63
C ARG A 79 -2.07 -1.29 17.25
N ILE A 80 -1.97 -0.13 16.62
CA ILE A 80 -2.42 0.12 15.24
C ILE A 80 -1.18 0.39 14.40
N ALA A 81 -0.96 -0.41 13.34
CA ALA A 81 -0.02 -0.07 12.29
C ALA A 81 -0.74 0.69 11.17
N PHE A 82 -0.01 1.56 10.50
CA PHE A 82 -0.52 2.33 9.36
C PHE A 82 0.62 2.85 8.49
N LEU A 83 0.30 3.20 7.25
CA LEU A 83 1.22 3.86 6.35
C LEU A 83 0.95 5.37 6.33
N HIS A 84 1.99 6.14 6.63
CA HIS A 84 2.02 7.57 6.37
C HIS A 84 2.70 7.80 5.02
N ARG A 85 2.02 8.47 4.10
CA ARG A 85 2.49 8.74 2.75
C ARG A 85 2.51 10.23 2.44
N TYR A 86 3.53 10.65 1.70
CA TYR A 86 3.64 12.03 1.22
C TYR A 86 4.43 12.12 -0.08
N PHE A 87 4.16 13.16 -0.87
CA PHE A 87 4.88 13.39 -2.12
C PHE A 87 6.18 14.15 -1.87
N MET A 88 7.25 13.61 -2.39
CA MET A 88 8.58 14.25 -2.34
C MET A 88 8.69 15.38 -3.37
N PRO A 89 9.71 16.27 -3.26
CA PRO A 89 9.94 17.37 -4.20
C PRO A 89 10.07 16.92 -5.67
N ASP A 90 10.58 15.72 -5.92
CA ASP A 90 10.68 15.12 -7.27
C ASP A 90 9.34 14.60 -7.81
N GLY A 91 8.28 14.63 -7.01
CA GLY A 91 6.96 14.10 -7.31
C GLY A 91 6.81 12.59 -7.02
N GLY A 92 7.83 11.94 -6.50
CA GLY A 92 7.75 10.56 -6.06
C GLY A 92 7.07 10.41 -4.69
N LEU A 93 6.58 9.22 -4.40
CA LEU A 93 5.93 8.90 -3.14
C LEU A 93 6.95 8.39 -2.12
N MET A 94 6.90 8.95 -0.91
CA MET A 94 7.58 8.44 0.27
C MET A 94 6.56 7.78 1.19
N THR A 95 6.93 6.66 1.77
CA THR A 95 6.10 5.94 2.73
C THR A 95 6.86 5.72 4.03
N ARG A 96 6.16 5.90 5.16
CA ARG A 96 6.64 5.54 6.49
C ARG A 96 5.70 4.48 7.07
N LEU A 97 6.25 3.39 7.59
CA LEU A 97 5.52 2.45 8.43
C LEU A 97 5.49 3.01 9.84
N MET A 98 4.30 3.29 10.33
CA MET A 98 4.06 3.88 11.63
C MET A 98 3.23 2.96 12.50
N THR A 99 3.41 3.02 13.81
CA THR A 99 2.52 2.39 14.78
C THR A 99 2.15 3.35 15.90
N ILE A 100 0.99 3.11 16.52
CA ILE A 100 0.49 3.88 17.66
C ILE A 100 -0.33 2.97 18.57
N GLY A 101 -0.34 3.20 19.87
CA GLY A 101 -1.25 2.53 20.80
C GLY A 101 -2.71 2.80 20.47
N THR A 102 -3.61 1.88 20.75
CA THR A 102 -5.06 2.06 20.54
C THR A 102 -5.66 3.13 21.46
N ASP A 103 -4.94 3.53 22.49
CA ASP A 103 -5.24 4.66 23.37
C ASP A 103 -4.69 6.01 22.85
N GLY A 104 -3.83 5.99 21.82
CA GLY A 104 -3.14 7.15 21.24
C GLY A 104 -1.73 7.36 21.76
N SER A 105 -1.23 6.51 22.62
CA SER A 105 0.12 6.58 23.17
C SER A 105 1.17 6.02 22.20
N GLU A 106 2.42 6.32 22.47
CA GLU A 106 3.60 5.70 21.83
C GLU A 106 3.54 5.66 20.30
N LEU A 107 3.36 6.80 19.66
CA LEU A 107 3.54 6.92 18.22
C LEU A 107 4.99 6.60 17.86
N ARG A 108 5.20 5.69 16.91
CA ARG A 108 6.52 5.22 16.45
C ARG A 108 6.63 5.28 14.94
N CYS A 109 7.83 5.58 14.43
CA CYS A 109 8.19 5.42 13.03
C CYS A 109 9.16 4.24 12.91
N LEU A 110 8.70 3.12 12.38
CA LEU A 110 9.47 1.89 12.34
C LEU A 110 10.39 1.80 11.13
N ALA A 111 9.91 2.25 9.98
CA ALA A 111 10.65 2.22 8.72
C ALA A 111 10.23 3.37 7.81
N GLN A 112 11.14 3.82 6.96
CA GLN A 112 10.88 4.84 5.94
C GLN A 112 11.57 4.46 4.64
N GLY A 113 10.87 4.63 3.52
CA GLY A 113 11.40 4.33 2.19
C GLY A 113 10.28 4.09 1.18
N PHE A 114 10.56 3.24 0.23
CA PHE A 114 9.53 2.69 -0.65
C PHE A 114 8.93 1.47 0.02
N LEU A 115 7.79 1.64 0.67
CA LEU A 115 7.09 0.61 1.43
C LEU A 115 5.66 0.47 0.89
N SER A 116 5.16 -0.75 0.84
CA SER A 116 3.87 -1.07 0.26
C SER A 116 2.98 -1.88 1.23
N HIS A 117 2.62 -3.10 0.88
CA HIS A 117 1.68 -3.91 1.65
C HIS A 117 2.34 -4.61 2.83
N TYR A 118 1.61 -4.76 3.91
CA TYR A 118 2.13 -5.33 5.14
C TYR A 118 1.03 -6.05 5.93
N ASP A 119 1.46 -6.86 6.88
CA ASP A 119 0.60 -7.38 7.95
C ASP A 119 1.40 -7.66 9.22
N TRP A 120 0.71 -7.84 10.34
CA TRP A 120 1.28 -8.25 11.60
C TRP A 120 1.54 -9.76 11.62
N GLN A 121 2.77 -10.19 11.90
CA GLN A 121 3.06 -11.59 12.20
C GLN A 121 2.56 -11.95 13.61
N ASP A 122 2.88 -11.10 14.59
CA ASP A 122 2.52 -11.25 15.98
C ASP A 122 2.27 -9.87 16.61
N ASP A 123 2.25 -9.75 17.93
CA ASP A 123 1.99 -8.49 18.62
C ASP A 123 3.10 -7.46 18.48
N SER A 124 4.28 -7.87 18.04
CA SER A 124 5.49 -7.04 18.00
C SER A 124 6.25 -7.06 16.68
N HIS A 125 5.88 -7.90 15.72
CA HIS A 125 6.55 -8.01 14.44
C HIS A 125 5.58 -7.77 13.27
N ILE A 126 6.03 -6.94 12.32
CA ILE A 126 5.32 -6.61 11.08
C ILE A 126 6.23 -7.04 9.91
N TYR A 127 5.68 -7.72 8.93
CA TYR A 127 6.37 -7.91 7.66
C TYR A 127 5.74 -7.03 6.58
N ILE A 128 6.61 -6.32 5.84
CA ILE A 128 6.23 -5.31 4.84
C ILE A 128 7.06 -5.46 3.58
N TYR A 129 6.43 -5.34 2.41
CA TYR A 129 7.19 -5.33 1.16
C TYR A 129 7.78 -3.96 0.87
N GLY A 130 9.06 -3.92 0.50
CA GLY A 130 9.71 -2.69 0.10
C GLY A 130 11.22 -2.66 0.32
N ARG A 131 11.72 -1.45 0.49
CA ARG A 131 13.10 -1.16 0.94
C ARG A 131 13.07 0.03 1.90
N SER A 132 13.92 0.00 2.88
CA SER A 132 14.07 1.05 3.89
C SER A 132 15.49 1.62 3.89
N GLY A 133 15.66 2.88 4.30
CA GLY A 133 16.97 3.48 4.57
C GLY A 133 17.85 3.76 3.35
N SER A 134 17.30 3.94 2.16
CA SER A 134 18.08 4.18 0.94
C SER A 134 18.64 5.61 0.88
N THR A 135 19.95 5.73 0.56
CA THR A 135 20.58 7.03 0.25
C THR A 135 19.92 7.75 -0.93
N VAL A 136 19.35 6.98 -1.87
CA VAL A 136 18.57 7.51 -2.99
C VAL A 136 17.31 8.23 -2.50
N ASP A 137 16.64 7.68 -1.50
CA ASP A 137 15.43 8.30 -0.94
C ASP A 137 15.77 9.58 -0.16
N ALA A 138 16.92 9.61 0.52
CA ALA A 138 17.43 10.83 1.15
C ALA A 138 17.75 11.92 0.13
N MET A 139 18.39 11.57 -0.98
CA MET A 139 18.66 12.51 -2.09
C MET A 139 17.37 13.04 -2.72
N ARG A 140 16.36 12.19 -2.93
CA ARG A 140 15.08 12.57 -3.51
C ARG A 140 14.27 13.54 -2.64
N ASN A 141 14.52 13.54 -1.33
CA ASN A 141 13.88 14.44 -0.38
C ASN A 141 14.52 15.84 -0.36
N ASN A 142 15.61 16.06 -1.13
CA ASN A 142 16.27 17.36 -1.22
C ASN A 142 15.40 18.35 -2.00
N PRO A 143 15.15 19.58 -1.50
CA PRO A 143 14.37 20.62 -2.18
C PRO A 143 14.85 20.95 -3.61
N ILE A 144 16.15 20.82 -3.90
CA ILE A 144 16.73 21.02 -5.24
C ILE A 144 16.06 20.11 -6.28
N MET A 145 15.54 18.95 -5.89
CA MET A 145 14.83 18.02 -6.77
C MET A 145 13.49 18.57 -7.27
N SER A 146 13.00 19.67 -6.70
CA SER A 146 11.81 20.38 -7.21
C SER A 146 12.08 21.22 -8.45
N ASN A 147 13.36 21.49 -8.78
CA ASN A 147 13.74 22.29 -9.94
C ASN A 147 13.24 21.65 -11.24
N PRO A 148 12.52 22.39 -12.13
CA PRO A 148 11.96 21.85 -13.37
C PRO A 148 13.00 21.22 -14.31
N ILE A 149 14.20 21.79 -14.39
CA ILE A 149 15.27 21.29 -15.24
C ILE A 149 15.77 19.94 -14.73
N ILE A 150 15.98 19.82 -13.41
CA ILE A 150 16.40 18.56 -12.77
C ILE A 150 15.31 17.49 -12.93
N LYS A 151 14.04 17.85 -12.73
CA LYS A 151 12.91 16.94 -12.99
C LYS A 151 12.87 16.44 -14.42
N CYS A 152 13.08 17.32 -15.39
CA CYS A 152 13.10 16.96 -16.81
C CYS A 152 14.26 15.99 -17.13
N SER A 153 15.46 16.30 -16.65
CA SER A 153 16.65 15.46 -16.83
C SER A 153 16.49 14.07 -16.22
N LEU A 154 15.90 13.99 -15.01
CA LEU A 154 15.63 12.72 -14.34
C LEU A 154 14.55 11.90 -15.06
N ARG A 155 13.50 12.56 -15.62
CA ARG A 155 12.48 11.87 -16.42
C ARG A 155 13.09 11.27 -17.70
N LEU A 156 13.96 11.99 -18.37
CA LEU A 156 14.70 11.51 -19.53
C LEU A 156 15.62 10.33 -19.16
N ALA A 157 16.40 10.45 -18.10
CA ALA A 157 17.23 9.36 -17.59
C ALA A 157 16.40 8.11 -17.23
N LYS A 158 15.26 8.28 -16.54
CA LYS A 158 14.33 7.17 -16.24
C LYS A 158 13.77 6.51 -17.50
N LYS A 159 13.42 7.29 -18.54
CA LYS A 159 12.98 6.74 -19.84
C LYS A 159 14.07 5.91 -20.53
N VAL A 160 15.30 6.41 -20.57
CA VAL A 160 16.45 5.70 -21.14
C VAL A 160 16.75 4.42 -20.37
N ILE A 161 16.81 4.48 -19.04
CA ILE A 161 17.02 3.32 -18.17
C ILE A 161 15.91 2.29 -18.38
N LYS A 162 14.65 2.72 -18.45
CA LYS A 162 13.49 1.83 -18.67
C LYS A 162 13.53 1.17 -20.06
N SER A 163 14.05 1.84 -21.08
CA SER A 163 14.20 1.29 -22.42
C SER A 163 15.36 0.29 -22.54
N VAL A 164 16.45 0.47 -21.77
CA VAL A 164 17.64 -0.38 -21.81
C VAL A 164 17.50 -1.62 -20.89
N ILE A 165 16.93 -1.44 -19.70
CA ILE A 165 16.83 -2.53 -18.68
C ILE A 165 15.55 -3.36 -18.87
N GLY A 166 14.62 -2.91 -19.71
CA GLY A 166 13.33 -3.58 -19.92
C GLY A 166 12.37 -3.46 -18.73
N LYS A 167 11.18 -4.03 -18.88
CA LYS A 167 10.10 -3.98 -17.86
C LYS A 167 10.31 -4.94 -16.68
N GLN A 168 11.53 -5.32 -16.33
CA GLN A 168 11.76 -6.15 -15.14
C GLN A 168 11.49 -5.32 -13.87
N ARG A 169 10.23 -5.30 -13.47
CA ARG A 169 9.80 -4.84 -12.15
C ARG A 169 10.41 -5.79 -11.10
N GLY A 170 11.32 -5.33 -10.31
CA GLY A 170 11.92 -6.11 -9.22
C GLY A 170 13.45 -6.17 -9.21
N ILE A 171 14.15 -5.91 -10.32
CA ILE A 171 15.61 -5.99 -10.37
C ILE A 171 16.29 -4.67 -9.99
N VAL A 172 15.60 -3.55 -10.11
CA VAL A 172 16.19 -2.25 -9.76
C VAL A 172 15.90 -1.92 -8.29
N GLY A 173 16.82 -2.30 -7.41
CA GLY A 173 16.97 -1.63 -6.14
C GLY A 173 16.63 -2.38 -4.85
N GLY A 174 16.89 -3.68 -4.76
CA GLY A 174 16.91 -4.33 -3.43
C GLY A 174 15.56 -4.39 -2.72
N MET A 175 14.45 -4.50 -3.45
CA MET A 175 13.13 -4.69 -2.86
C MET A 175 12.93 -6.13 -2.42
N SER A 176 12.36 -6.31 -1.24
CA SER A 176 12.02 -7.61 -0.65
C SER A 176 10.98 -7.43 0.45
N PHE A 177 10.47 -8.52 1.00
CA PHE A 177 9.82 -8.43 2.30
C PHE A 177 10.85 -8.12 3.40
N LEU A 178 10.47 -7.22 4.28
CA LEU A 178 11.23 -6.78 5.44
C LEU A 178 10.46 -7.22 6.69
N MET A 179 11.12 -7.87 7.62
CA MET A 179 10.62 -8.06 8.97
C MET A 179 11.03 -6.86 9.81
N VAL A 180 10.08 -6.25 10.50
CA VAL A 180 10.24 -5.01 11.26
C VAL A 180 9.69 -5.21 12.67
N GLU A 181 10.52 -4.98 13.67
CA GLU A 181 10.10 -5.02 15.07
C GLU A 181 9.39 -3.72 15.48
N ASP A 182 8.24 -3.82 16.15
CA ASP A 182 7.55 -2.66 16.71
C ASP A 182 8.21 -2.18 18.00
N SER A 183 9.34 -1.50 17.85
CA SER A 183 10.11 -0.93 18.95
C SER A 183 10.59 0.48 18.62
N MET A 184 11.05 1.23 19.62
CA MET A 184 11.60 2.58 19.42
C MET A 184 12.89 2.57 18.58
N ARG A 185 13.57 1.44 18.49
CA ARG A 185 14.73 1.21 17.63
C ARG A 185 14.48 -0.05 16.81
N ALA A 186 13.53 0.06 15.89
CA ALA A 186 13.09 -1.05 15.09
C ALA A 186 14.26 -1.77 14.41
N ASN A 187 14.37 -3.07 14.67
CA ASN A 187 15.26 -3.94 13.91
C ASN A 187 14.56 -4.27 12.58
N ILE A 188 15.28 -4.11 11.46
CA ILE A 188 14.76 -4.35 10.12
C ILE A 188 15.66 -5.36 9.43
N SER A 189 15.11 -6.49 9.01
CA SER A 189 15.81 -7.52 8.25
C SER A 189 15.04 -7.90 7.00
N ALA A 190 15.75 -8.08 5.87
CA ALA A 190 15.17 -8.57 4.63
C ALA A 190 15.05 -10.09 4.66
N PHE A 191 13.97 -10.64 4.13
CA PHE A 191 13.76 -12.08 4.03
C PHE A 191 13.05 -12.47 2.72
N ALA A 192 13.11 -13.75 2.37
CA ALA A 192 12.34 -14.42 1.31
C ALA A 192 12.44 -13.79 -0.10
N LYS A 193 13.48 -13.02 -0.40
CA LYS A 193 13.63 -12.28 -1.66
C LYS A 193 13.51 -13.16 -2.91
N GLU A 194 14.03 -14.36 -2.87
CA GLU A 194 14.02 -15.29 -3.99
C GLU A 194 12.68 -16.05 -4.11
N LEU A 195 11.99 -16.26 -2.98
CA LEU A 195 10.73 -16.99 -2.91
C LEU A 195 9.52 -16.10 -3.17
N ILE A 196 9.61 -14.83 -2.78
CA ILE A 196 8.58 -13.81 -2.98
C ILE A 196 9.24 -12.58 -3.62
N PRO A 197 9.52 -12.61 -4.94
CA PRO A 197 10.30 -11.57 -5.62
C PRO A 197 9.51 -10.29 -5.90
N SER A 198 8.19 -10.30 -5.73
CA SER A 198 7.30 -9.18 -6.05
C SER A 198 6.41 -8.81 -4.87
N ASP A 199 5.87 -7.60 -4.93
CA ASP A 199 4.85 -7.10 -4.02
C ASP A 199 3.55 -7.89 -4.13
N GLY A 200 2.78 -7.93 -3.06
CA GLY A 200 1.48 -8.59 -2.97
C GLY A 200 0.76 -8.22 -1.68
N HIS A 201 -0.40 -8.84 -1.45
CA HIS A 201 -1.30 -8.54 -0.35
C HIS A 201 -1.27 -9.66 0.70
N PRO A 202 -0.32 -9.62 1.64
CA PRO A 202 -0.22 -10.67 2.63
C PRO A 202 -1.27 -10.52 3.74
N MET A 203 -1.72 -11.66 4.26
CA MET A 203 -2.49 -11.74 5.49
C MET A 203 -2.05 -12.95 6.32
N THR A 204 -1.68 -12.72 7.58
CA THR A 204 -1.26 -13.75 8.52
C THR A 204 -2.44 -14.64 8.92
N HIS A 205 -2.19 -15.94 9.02
CA HIS A 205 -3.20 -16.91 9.45
C HIS A 205 -3.68 -16.61 10.88
N PRO A 206 -4.98 -16.64 11.15
CA PRO A 206 -5.53 -16.23 12.46
C PRO A 206 -5.03 -17.07 13.63
N ASN A 207 -4.77 -18.36 13.44
CA ASN A 207 -4.39 -19.30 14.50
C ASN A 207 -2.95 -19.82 14.36
N MET A 208 -2.40 -19.90 13.15
CA MET A 208 -1.02 -20.37 12.87
C MET A 208 -0.18 -19.20 12.38
N ARG A 209 0.29 -18.37 13.30
CA ARG A 209 0.93 -17.09 13.01
C ARG A 209 2.20 -17.15 12.16
N ASP A 210 2.78 -18.34 12.01
CA ASP A 210 3.92 -18.59 11.12
C ASP A 210 3.52 -18.64 9.64
N TRP A 211 2.23 -18.79 9.34
CA TRP A 211 1.72 -18.85 7.99
C TRP A 211 1.01 -17.58 7.58
N CYS A 212 1.19 -17.18 6.33
CA CYS A 212 0.37 -16.17 5.68
C CYS A 212 -0.14 -16.68 4.31
N VAL A 213 -1.28 -16.15 3.89
CA VAL A 213 -1.74 -16.21 2.50
C VAL A 213 -1.30 -14.92 1.83
N CYS A 214 -0.87 -15.01 0.58
CA CYS A 214 -0.43 -13.85 -0.19
C CYS A 214 -0.72 -14.05 -1.68
N ASP A 215 -0.82 -12.96 -2.41
CA ASP A 215 -0.76 -12.94 -3.86
C ASP A 215 0.51 -12.23 -4.34
N ASN A 216 0.64 -12.06 -5.65
CA ASN A 216 1.60 -11.17 -6.26
C ASN A 216 0.91 -10.22 -7.26
N TYR A 217 1.56 -9.12 -7.59
CA TYR A 217 1.18 -8.32 -8.76
C TYR A 217 1.42 -9.10 -10.05
N PRO A 218 0.69 -8.78 -11.15
CA PRO A 218 0.79 -9.52 -12.39
C PRO A 218 2.22 -9.58 -12.90
N ASP A 219 2.62 -10.76 -13.31
CA ASP A 219 3.86 -10.97 -14.05
C ASP A 219 3.77 -10.49 -15.52
N LEU A 220 4.76 -10.85 -16.33
CA LEU A 220 4.81 -10.46 -17.74
C LEU A 220 3.70 -11.12 -18.59
N GLU A 221 3.15 -12.24 -18.12
CA GLU A 221 2.05 -12.95 -18.77
C GLU A 221 0.67 -12.46 -18.31
N GLY A 222 0.65 -11.50 -17.38
CA GLY A 222 -0.58 -10.98 -16.76
C GLY A 222 -1.17 -11.91 -15.72
N CYS A 223 -0.37 -12.84 -15.19
CA CYS A 223 -0.81 -13.81 -14.18
C CYS A 223 -0.47 -13.33 -12.77
N ARG A 224 -1.35 -13.68 -11.83
CA ARG A 224 -1.16 -13.54 -10.39
C ARG A 224 -1.15 -14.91 -9.74
N ASP A 225 -0.19 -15.14 -8.89
CA ASP A 225 -0.14 -16.36 -8.08
C ASP A 225 -0.86 -16.10 -6.75
N LEU A 226 -1.59 -17.11 -6.28
CA LEU A 226 -2.09 -17.21 -4.92
C LEU A 226 -1.27 -18.28 -4.21
N PHE A 227 -0.70 -17.98 -3.07
CA PHE A 227 0.19 -18.89 -2.37
C PHE A 227 0.11 -18.75 -0.85
N LEU A 228 0.49 -19.83 -0.16
CA LEU A 228 0.78 -19.84 1.26
C LEU A 228 2.30 -19.63 1.46
N PHE A 229 2.66 -18.94 2.51
CA PHE A 229 4.06 -18.74 2.85
C PHE A 229 4.28 -18.92 4.35
N ASN A 230 5.24 -19.77 4.71
CA ASN A 230 5.68 -19.90 6.10
C ASN A 230 6.81 -18.90 6.37
N LEU A 231 6.55 -17.97 7.27
CA LEU A 231 7.45 -16.87 7.61
C LEU A 231 8.73 -17.31 8.34
N ILE A 232 8.67 -18.44 9.04
CA ILE A 232 9.78 -18.97 9.84
C ILE A 232 10.61 -19.96 9.02
N GLN A 233 9.92 -20.93 8.39
CA GLN A 233 10.60 -21.97 7.59
C GLN A 233 11.03 -21.47 6.21
N LEU A 234 10.58 -20.27 5.81
CA LEU A 234 10.77 -19.71 4.48
C LEU A 234 10.32 -20.70 3.39
N LYS A 235 9.12 -21.24 3.56
CA LYS A 235 8.53 -22.21 2.64
C LYS A 235 7.33 -21.60 1.91
N ARG A 236 7.32 -21.67 0.58
CA ARG A 236 6.18 -21.25 -0.27
C ARG A 236 5.45 -22.49 -0.80
N ILE A 237 4.11 -22.42 -0.80
CA ILE A 237 3.22 -23.42 -1.40
C ILE A 237 2.26 -22.69 -2.30
N ASP A 238 2.37 -22.91 -3.61
CA ASP A 238 1.48 -22.30 -4.58
C ASP A 238 0.11 -23.00 -4.55
N ILE A 239 -0.96 -22.19 -4.44
CA ILE A 239 -2.36 -22.67 -4.43
C ILE A 239 -2.95 -22.57 -5.84
N GLY A 240 -2.69 -21.48 -6.55
CA GLY A 240 -3.24 -21.25 -7.87
C GLY A 240 -2.61 -20.09 -8.61
N ARG A 241 -2.81 -20.09 -9.93
CA ARG A 241 -2.31 -19.05 -10.83
C ARG A 241 -3.47 -18.57 -11.70
N TYR A 242 -3.75 -17.27 -11.62
CA TYR A 242 -4.94 -16.67 -12.21
C TYR A 242 -4.56 -15.61 -13.23
N ARG A 243 -4.93 -15.83 -14.48
CA ARG A 243 -4.63 -14.89 -15.56
C ARG A 243 -5.62 -13.73 -15.59
N ARG A 244 -5.10 -12.55 -15.79
CA ARG A 244 -5.90 -11.37 -16.11
C ARG A 244 -6.47 -11.51 -17.53
N LEU A 245 -7.78 -11.33 -17.71
CA LEU A 245 -8.44 -11.50 -19.01
C LEU A 245 -8.33 -10.26 -19.90
N PHE A 246 -8.08 -9.07 -19.33
CA PHE A 246 -8.07 -7.81 -20.06
C PHE A 246 -6.76 -7.06 -19.87
N GLU A 247 -6.11 -6.72 -20.97
CA GLU A 247 -4.78 -6.10 -20.95
C GLU A 247 -4.81 -4.59 -20.96
N THR A 248 -5.80 -3.99 -21.64
CA THR A 248 -5.94 -2.54 -21.76
C THR A 248 -7.35 -2.08 -21.47
N PRO A 249 -7.52 -1.05 -20.65
CA PRO A 249 -8.82 -0.45 -20.45
C PRO A 249 -9.26 0.29 -21.71
N ASP A 250 -10.53 0.14 -22.05
CA ASP A 250 -11.13 0.93 -23.11
C ASP A 250 -11.29 2.38 -22.63
N MET A 251 -10.47 3.27 -23.19
CA MET A 251 -10.46 4.69 -22.84
C MET A 251 -11.71 5.44 -23.31
N SER A 252 -12.46 4.88 -24.29
CA SER A 252 -13.72 5.46 -24.76
C SER A 252 -14.81 5.40 -23.69
N LEU A 253 -14.67 4.49 -22.71
CA LEU A 253 -15.60 4.32 -21.59
C LEU A 253 -15.24 5.17 -20.36
N LYS A 254 -14.24 6.06 -20.49
CA LYS A 254 -13.76 6.91 -19.40
C LYS A 254 -14.90 7.65 -18.67
N GLU A 255 -15.83 8.23 -19.40
CA GLU A 255 -16.94 8.99 -18.82
C GLU A 255 -17.93 8.09 -18.07
N ILE A 256 -18.13 6.86 -18.55
CA ILE A 256 -19.02 5.88 -17.90
C ILE A 256 -18.44 5.40 -16.56
N TYR A 257 -17.12 5.13 -16.52
CA TYR A 257 -16.46 4.66 -15.30
C TYR A 257 -16.32 5.72 -14.22
N PHE A 258 -16.40 7.00 -14.59
CA PHE A 258 -16.23 8.14 -13.69
C PHE A 258 -17.45 9.06 -13.71
N ASP A 259 -18.63 8.49 -13.89
CA ASP A 259 -19.86 9.24 -13.79
C ASP A 259 -19.93 10.00 -12.45
N GLY A 260 -20.26 11.28 -12.52
CA GLY A 260 -20.28 12.19 -11.37
C GLY A 260 -18.93 12.81 -10.97
N VAL A 261 -17.81 12.46 -11.61
CA VAL A 261 -16.51 13.11 -11.36
C VAL A 261 -16.39 14.42 -12.16
N ASP A 262 -15.87 15.46 -11.52
CA ASP A 262 -15.60 16.75 -12.18
C ASP A 262 -14.73 16.56 -13.44
N LYS A 263 -15.18 17.14 -14.57
CA LYS A 263 -14.49 17.02 -15.86
C LYS A 263 -13.06 17.55 -15.86
N LYS A 264 -12.73 18.54 -15.00
CA LYS A 264 -11.36 19.04 -14.84
C LYS A 264 -10.47 18.01 -14.17
N ILE A 265 -11.00 17.29 -13.18
CA ILE A 265 -10.30 16.18 -12.52
C ILE A 265 -10.06 15.06 -13.52
N LEU A 266 -11.08 14.67 -14.29
CA LEU A 266 -10.96 13.64 -15.33
C LEU A 266 -9.90 14.01 -16.38
N ALA A 267 -9.84 15.27 -16.81
CA ALA A 267 -8.86 15.74 -17.77
C ALA A 267 -7.42 15.70 -17.23
N SER A 268 -7.23 15.78 -15.92
CA SER A 268 -5.92 15.75 -15.27
C SER A 268 -5.38 14.33 -15.02
N ILE A 269 -6.22 13.30 -15.14
CA ILE A 269 -5.85 11.92 -14.89
C ILE A 269 -5.07 11.36 -16.09
N SER A 270 -3.86 10.86 -15.87
CA SER A 270 -3.06 10.22 -16.92
C SER A 270 -3.61 8.85 -17.31
N GLU A 271 -3.26 8.37 -18.52
CA GLU A 271 -3.62 7.03 -18.97
C GLU A 271 -3.11 5.93 -18.01
N GLU A 272 -1.92 6.11 -17.42
CA GLU A 272 -1.37 5.16 -16.44
C GLU A 272 -2.19 5.13 -15.15
N GLN A 273 -2.60 6.31 -14.66
CA GLN A 273 -3.47 6.40 -13.49
C GLN A 273 -4.85 5.82 -13.77
N LEU A 274 -5.36 6.12 -14.94
CA LEU A 274 -6.59 5.54 -15.40
C LEU A 274 -6.45 4.02 -15.56
N ALA A 275 -5.37 3.46 -16.09
CA ALA A 275 -5.14 2.03 -16.21
C ALA A 275 -5.11 1.32 -14.84
N PHE A 276 -4.66 1.98 -13.80
CA PHE A 276 -4.60 1.41 -12.44
C PHE A 276 -5.97 1.44 -11.73
N THR A 277 -6.73 2.55 -11.87
CA THR A 277 -7.95 2.74 -11.06
C THR A 277 -9.23 2.23 -11.70
N ARG A 278 -9.17 1.85 -13.03
CA ARG A 278 -10.27 2.05 -13.84
C ARG A 278 -11.02 1.07 -14.47
N SER A 279 -10.64 0.08 -14.51
CA SER A 279 -11.53 -0.88 -15.07
C SER A 279 -12.19 -1.59 -13.90
N GLY A 280 -13.48 -1.71 -13.90
CA GLY A 280 -14.15 -2.72 -13.09
C GLY A 280 -13.56 -4.13 -13.30
N LEU A 281 -12.53 -4.22 -14.11
CA LEU A 281 -11.75 -5.38 -14.51
C LEU A 281 -10.35 -5.41 -13.90
N HIS A 282 -9.87 -4.33 -13.26
CA HIS A 282 -8.70 -4.42 -12.40
C HIS A 282 -9.11 -5.13 -11.12
N CYS A 283 -8.51 -6.29 -10.89
CA CYS A 283 -8.80 -7.12 -9.74
C CYS A 283 -7.51 -7.76 -9.25
N ASP A 284 -6.98 -7.25 -8.14
CA ASP A 284 -5.97 -7.97 -7.39
C ASP A 284 -6.65 -9.11 -6.63
N LEU A 285 -5.96 -10.22 -6.41
CA LEU A 285 -6.56 -11.36 -5.70
C LEU A 285 -6.86 -11.00 -4.26
N HIS A 286 -6.01 -10.17 -3.66
CA HIS A 286 -6.19 -9.58 -2.34
C HIS A 286 -6.69 -10.60 -1.30
N PRO A 287 -5.97 -11.71 -1.09
CA PRO A 287 -6.47 -12.83 -0.34
C PRO A 287 -6.70 -12.51 1.14
N ARG A 288 -7.69 -13.19 1.72
CA ARG A 288 -8.04 -13.07 3.14
C ARG A 288 -8.34 -14.45 3.71
N TRP A 289 -8.03 -14.62 4.97
CA TRP A 289 -8.43 -15.80 5.72
C TRP A 289 -9.88 -15.73 6.15
N SER A 290 -10.56 -16.89 6.12
CA SER A 290 -11.77 -17.05 6.93
C SER A 290 -11.42 -16.99 8.43
N ALA A 291 -12.38 -16.65 9.27
CA ALA A 291 -12.14 -16.46 10.70
C ALA A 291 -11.56 -17.71 11.40
N ASN A 292 -11.88 -18.91 10.90
CA ASN A 292 -11.33 -20.17 11.42
C ASN A 292 -10.01 -20.60 10.76
N GLY A 293 -9.50 -19.85 9.79
CA GLY A 293 -8.26 -20.15 9.08
C GLY A 293 -8.35 -21.26 8.03
N LYS A 294 -9.52 -21.89 7.85
CA LYS A 294 -9.70 -23.03 6.96
C LYS A 294 -9.68 -22.66 5.47
N TRP A 295 -10.15 -21.45 5.15
CA TRP A 295 -10.34 -21.01 3.77
C TRP A 295 -9.47 -19.80 3.46
N ALA A 296 -8.79 -19.85 2.31
CA ALA A 296 -8.28 -18.65 1.65
C ALA A 296 -9.38 -18.12 0.72
N VAL A 297 -9.81 -16.88 0.95
CA VAL A 297 -10.84 -16.17 0.19
C VAL A 297 -10.17 -15.08 -0.64
N PHE A 298 -10.50 -14.96 -1.92
CA PHE A 298 -9.85 -13.99 -2.80
C PHE A 298 -10.77 -13.49 -3.91
N ASP A 299 -10.46 -12.33 -4.46
CA ASP A 299 -11.13 -11.77 -5.62
C ASP A 299 -10.45 -12.23 -6.91
N SER A 300 -11.22 -12.51 -7.97
CA SER A 300 -10.64 -12.76 -9.29
C SER A 300 -11.63 -12.47 -10.43
N ILE A 301 -11.07 -12.25 -11.61
CA ILE A 301 -11.81 -12.06 -12.87
C ILE A 301 -11.48 -13.15 -13.90
N HIS A 302 -10.81 -14.22 -13.52
CA HIS A 302 -10.30 -15.23 -14.45
C HIS A 302 -11.41 -15.98 -15.23
N GLU A 303 -12.65 -15.93 -14.77
CA GLU A 303 -13.83 -16.48 -15.45
C GLU A 303 -14.67 -15.42 -16.20
N GLY A 304 -14.13 -14.23 -16.44
CA GLY A 304 -14.77 -13.18 -17.25
C GLY A 304 -15.48 -12.09 -16.47
N THR A 305 -15.88 -12.36 -15.23
CA THR A 305 -16.51 -11.40 -14.32
C THR A 305 -15.80 -11.40 -12.96
N ARG A 306 -15.87 -10.28 -12.26
CA ARG A 306 -15.32 -10.19 -10.91
C ARG A 306 -16.16 -10.97 -9.94
N GLN A 307 -15.56 -11.96 -9.30
CA GLN A 307 -16.18 -12.84 -8.32
C GLN A 307 -15.30 -13.01 -7.09
N ILE A 308 -15.90 -13.44 -5.99
CA ILE A 308 -15.22 -13.86 -4.78
C ILE A 308 -15.10 -15.38 -4.79
N TYR A 309 -13.89 -15.86 -4.67
CA TYR A 309 -13.55 -17.29 -4.63
C TYR A 309 -13.06 -17.70 -3.25
N LYS A 310 -13.15 -18.97 -2.95
CA LYS A 310 -12.54 -19.57 -1.76
C LYS A 310 -11.91 -20.91 -2.11
N VAL A 311 -10.80 -21.21 -1.47
CA VAL A 311 -10.13 -22.51 -1.55
C VAL A 311 -9.92 -23.06 -0.15
N ASP A 312 -10.23 -24.35 0.05
CA ASP A 312 -9.93 -25.05 1.30
C ASP A 312 -8.44 -25.39 1.34
N VAL A 313 -7.78 -24.98 2.38
CA VAL A 313 -6.34 -25.21 2.58
C VAL A 313 -6.06 -26.04 3.83
N SER A 314 -7.08 -26.63 4.43
CA SER A 314 -6.96 -27.40 5.70
C SER A 314 -6.03 -28.62 5.56
N ASP A 315 -5.97 -29.22 4.37
CA ASP A 315 -5.11 -30.39 4.12
C ASP A 315 -3.68 -30.00 3.71
N ILE A 316 -3.40 -28.70 3.57
CA ILE A 316 -2.10 -28.16 3.14
C ILE A 316 -1.30 -27.69 4.35
N LEU A 317 -1.97 -27.16 5.36
CA LEU A 317 -1.42 -26.63 6.62
C LEU A 317 -1.55 -27.66 7.73
#